data_87968671e1ce49e4705a5ea90a25105e
#
_entry.id   87968671e1ce49e4705a5ea90a25105e
#
_cell.length_a   1.000
_cell.length_b   1.000
_cell.length_c   1.000
_cell.angle_alpha   90.00
_cell.angle_beta   90.00
_cell.angle_gamma   90.00
#
_symmetry.space_group_name_H-M   'P 1'
#
loop_
_entity.id
_entity.type
_entity.pdbx_description
1 polymer ?
#
loop_
_entity_poly.entity_id
_entity_poly.type
_entity_poly.pdbx_seq_one_letter_code
_entity_poly.pdbx_strand_id
1 'polypeptide(L)'
;MEHVIVDIAHWKAIFSEIGEGSNKFWEEVYQIGVDHWKEYYDKGFRNIQKILEYVEKTNWYKLNVDSENTFTLILSVSEASKFVSTFFKGFFSRQSRKIEITEEFKKIRIRVV
;
A
#
# COMPACT_ATOMS: atom_id res chain seq x y z
N MET A 1 7.77 1.03 14.44
CA MET A 1 7.66 2.44 13.97
C MET A 1 6.50 3.14 14.64
N GLU A 2 6.70 4.42 14.92
CA GLU A 2 5.62 5.24 15.43
C GLU A 2 4.66 5.62 14.31
N HIS A 3 3.38 5.75 14.63
CA HIS A 3 2.34 6.07 13.66
C HIS A 3 1.54 7.29 14.11
N VAL A 4 1.06 8.04 13.13
CA VAL A 4 0.15 9.16 13.35
C VAL A 4 -1.23 8.73 12.88
N ILE A 5 -2.25 9.06 13.67
CA ILE A 5 -3.64 8.82 13.28
C ILE A 5 -4.16 10.06 12.56
N VAL A 6 -4.64 9.86 11.32
CA VAL A 6 -5.17 10.93 10.48
C VAL A 6 -6.58 10.54 10.05
N ASP A 7 -7.54 11.45 10.19
CA ASP A 7 -8.90 11.15 9.74
C ASP A 7 -9.01 11.14 8.20
N ILE A 8 -10.06 10.52 7.69
CA ILE A 8 -10.26 10.34 6.24
C ILE A 8 -10.35 11.68 5.51
N ALA A 9 -10.97 12.69 6.10
CA ALA A 9 -11.09 14.00 5.47
C ALA A 9 -9.72 14.68 5.31
N HIS A 10 -8.87 14.62 6.33
CA HIS A 10 -7.51 15.14 6.24
C HIS A 10 -6.67 14.35 5.27
N TRP A 11 -6.79 13.02 5.27
CA TRP A 11 -6.12 12.12 4.34
C TRP A 11 -6.39 12.53 2.89
N LYS A 12 -7.68 12.72 2.56
CA LYS A 12 -8.10 13.19 1.23
C LYS A 12 -7.52 14.57 0.91
N ALA A 13 -7.60 15.51 1.84
CA ALA A 13 -7.09 16.87 1.64
C ALA A 13 -5.59 16.87 1.34
N ILE A 14 -4.80 16.08 2.07
CA ILE A 14 -3.36 15.96 1.87
C ILE A 14 -3.05 15.50 0.44
N PHE A 15 -3.70 14.44 -0.02
CA PHE A 15 -3.41 13.89 -1.35
C PHE A 15 -3.99 14.75 -2.48
N SER A 16 -5.08 15.47 -2.25
CA SER A 16 -5.58 16.44 -3.21
C SER A 16 -4.59 17.58 -3.42
N GLU A 17 -3.93 18.04 -2.36
CA GLU A 17 -2.93 19.10 -2.44
C GLU A 17 -1.62 18.62 -3.06
N ILE A 18 -1.16 17.41 -2.75
CA ILE A 18 0.06 16.83 -3.31
C ILE A 18 -0.06 16.70 -4.84
N GLY A 19 -1.24 16.31 -5.34
CA GLY A 19 -1.46 16.12 -6.77
C GLY A 19 -0.46 15.15 -7.39
N GLU A 20 0.29 15.62 -8.41
CA GLU A 20 1.32 14.81 -9.07
C GLU A 20 2.51 14.50 -8.15
N GLY A 21 2.78 15.39 -7.19
CA GLY A 21 3.93 15.27 -6.32
C GLY A 21 5.28 15.42 -7.06
N SER A 22 6.37 15.36 -6.33
CA SER A 22 7.71 15.38 -6.91
C SER A 22 8.27 13.97 -7.01
N ASN A 23 9.25 13.75 -7.90
CA ASN A 23 9.93 12.46 -7.98
C ASN A 23 10.55 12.08 -6.64
N LYS A 24 11.12 13.05 -5.94
CA LYS A 24 11.72 12.83 -4.62
C LYS A 24 10.68 12.32 -3.61
N PHE A 25 9.49 12.90 -3.61
CA PHE A 25 8.40 12.46 -2.72
C PHE A 25 8.06 10.99 -2.97
N TRP A 26 7.90 10.61 -4.23
CA TRP A 26 7.54 9.22 -4.58
C TRP A 26 8.66 8.23 -4.31
N GLU A 27 9.92 8.65 -4.49
CA GLU A 27 11.07 7.83 -4.11
C GLU A 27 11.08 7.57 -2.60
N GLU A 28 10.75 8.58 -1.79
CA GLU A 28 10.66 8.43 -0.34
C GLU A 28 9.52 7.49 0.06
N VAL A 29 8.35 7.60 -0.58
CA VAL A 29 7.21 6.71 -0.33
C VAL A 29 7.59 5.26 -0.64
N TYR A 30 8.25 5.04 -1.78
CA TYR A 30 8.74 3.72 -2.16
C TYR A 30 9.71 3.17 -1.11
N GLN A 31 10.68 3.98 -0.68
CA GLN A 31 11.68 3.56 0.31
C GLN A 31 11.04 3.25 1.66
N ILE A 32 10.04 4.02 2.07
CA ILE A 32 9.28 3.72 3.30
C ILE A 32 8.61 2.35 3.18
N GLY A 33 8.09 2.02 2.00
CA GLY A 33 7.55 0.68 1.75
C GLY A 33 8.60 -0.41 1.94
N VAL A 34 9.79 -0.23 1.37
CA VAL A 34 10.92 -1.16 1.53
C VAL A 34 11.26 -1.35 3.02
N ASP A 35 11.32 -0.26 3.77
CA ASP A 35 11.65 -0.29 5.19
C ASP A 35 10.58 -1.04 6.01
N HIS A 36 9.31 -0.85 5.66
CA HIS A 36 8.21 -1.55 6.32
C HIS A 36 8.26 -3.05 6.03
N TRP A 37 8.59 -3.45 4.79
CA TRP A 37 8.74 -4.86 4.46
C TRP A 37 9.81 -5.52 5.34
N LYS A 38 10.96 -4.86 5.50
CA LYS A 38 12.05 -5.35 6.34
C LYS A 38 11.58 -5.55 7.77
N GLU A 39 10.87 -4.57 8.33
CA GLU A 39 10.35 -4.64 9.69
C GLU A 39 9.38 -5.82 9.84
N TYR A 40 8.46 -6.00 8.90
CA TYR A 40 7.50 -7.10 8.94
C TYR A 40 8.18 -8.45 8.77
N TYR A 41 9.13 -8.53 7.84
CA TYR A 41 9.89 -9.76 7.63
C TYR A 41 10.64 -10.19 8.88
N ASP A 42 11.31 -9.25 9.56
CA ASP A 42 12.06 -9.51 10.80
C ASP A 42 11.13 -9.95 11.94
N LYS A 43 9.87 -9.52 11.91
CA LYS A 43 8.84 -9.94 12.88
C LYS A 43 8.15 -11.25 12.50
N GLY A 44 8.51 -11.85 11.38
CA GLY A 44 7.95 -13.12 10.93
C GLY A 44 6.68 -12.99 10.07
N PHE A 45 6.28 -11.79 9.66
CA PHE A 45 5.16 -11.60 8.76
C PHE A 45 5.61 -11.85 7.32
N ARG A 46 5.22 -12.98 6.76
CA ARG A 46 5.64 -13.39 5.41
C ARG A 46 4.51 -13.79 4.49
N ASN A 47 3.33 -14.02 5.03
CA ASN A 47 2.14 -14.35 4.25
C ASN A 47 1.52 -13.06 3.72
N ILE A 48 1.38 -12.95 2.40
CA ILE A 48 0.91 -11.73 1.74
C ILE A 48 -0.49 -11.35 2.19
N GLN A 49 -1.42 -12.31 2.26
CA GLN A 49 -2.77 -12.02 2.71
C GLN A 49 -2.79 -11.49 4.14
N LYS A 50 -2.03 -12.10 5.03
CA LYS A 50 -1.94 -11.67 6.43
C LYS A 50 -1.37 -10.27 6.55
N ILE A 51 -0.37 -9.92 5.74
CA ILE A 51 0.21 -8.60 5.68
C ILE A 51 -0.84 -7.57 5.23
N LEU A 52 -1.56 -7.88 4.15
CA LEU A 52 -2.59 -6.98 3.63
C LEU A 52 -3.74 -6.79 4.63
N GLU A 53 -4.12 -7.84 5.35
CA GLU A 53 -5.12 -7.75 6.43
C GLU A 53 -4.62 -6.85 7.56
N TYR A 54 -3.34 -6.95 7.90
CA TYR A 54 -2.76 -6.13 8.95
C TYR A 54 -2.71 -4.65 8.56
N VAL A 55 -2.26 -4.34 7.33
CA VAL A 55 -2.19 -2.96 6.85
C VAL A 55 -3.59 -2.36 6.66
N GLU A 56 -4.60 -3.19 6.41
CA GLU A 56 -5.99 -2.74 6.32
C GLU A 56 -6.44 -1.98 7.58
N LYS A 57 -5.85 -2.28 8.72
CA LYS A 57 -6.18 -1.59 9.99
C LYS A 57 -5.86 -0.09 9.96
N THR A 58 -5.06 0.36 9.01
CA THR A 58 -4.79 1.79 8.80
C THR A 58 -5.95 2.53 8.15
N ASN A 59 -6.95 1.81 7.62
CA ASN A 59 -8.08 2.34 6.86
C ASN A 59 -7.71 3.00 5.53
N TRP A 60 -6.54 2.69 4.98
CA TRP A 60 -6.17 3.13 3.63
C TRP A 60 -7.08 2.49 2.59
N TYR A 61 -7.57 1.27 2.87
CA TYR A 61 -8.39 0.48 1.96
C TYR A 61 -9.21 -0.55 2.74
N LYS A 62 -10.15 -1.16 2.03
CA LYS A 62 -10.80 -2.41 2.45
C LYS A 62 -10.30 -3.52 1.55
N LEU A 63 -9.87 -4.62 2.16
CA LEU A 63 -9.32 -5.76 1.44
C LEU A 63 -10.44 -6.67 0.95
N ASN A 64 -10.38 -7.04 -0.32
CA ASN A 64 -11.16 -8.13 -0.88
C ASN A 64 -10.21 -9.22 -1.37
N VAL A 65 -10.38 -10.44 -0.89
CA VAL A 65 -9.58 -11.59 -1.31
C VAL A 65 -10.31 -12.24 -2.48
N ASP A 66 -9.83 -11.99 -3.70
CA ASP A 66 -10.48 -12.49 -4.92
C ASP A 66 -10.18 -13.97 -5.15
N SER A 67 -8.96 -14.38 -4.82
CA SER A 67 -8.51 -15.77 -4.91
C SER A 67 -7.30 -15.94 -3.99
N GLU A 68 -6.71 -17.13 -3.97
CA GLU A 68 -5.52 -17.42 -3.18
C GLU A 68 -4.36 -16.46 -3.48
N ASN A 69 -4.24 -16.03 -4.74
CA ASN A 69 -3.11 -15.21 -5.20
C ASN A 69 -3.52 -13.85 -5.76
N THR A 70 -4.77 -13.43 -5.59
CA THR A 70 -5.26 -12.17 -6.15
C THR A 70 -6.07 -11.41 -5.10
N PHE A 71 -5.74 -10.14 -4.94
CA PHE A 71 -6.32 -9.27 -3.92
C PHE A 71 -6.73 -7.95 -4.54
N THR A 72 -7.86 -7.41 -4.08
CA THR A 72 -8.31 -6.07 -4.46
C THR A 72 -8.34 -5.18 -3.23
N LEU A 73 -7.65 -4.05 -3.30
CA LEU A 73 -7.66 -3.03 -2.27
C LEU A 73 -8.64 -1.94 -2.70
N ILE A 74 -9.77 -1.83 -2.00
CA ILE A 74 -10.77 -0.80 -2.29
C ILE A 74 -10.41 0.41 -1.46
N LEU A 75 -9.94 1.48 -2.12
CA LEU A 75 -9.38 2.65 -1.43
C LEU A 75 -10.43 3.44 -0.68
N SER A 76 -10.06 3.96 0.49
CA SER A 76 -10.88 4.88 1.27
C SER A 76 -11.09 6.18 0.52
N VAL A 77 -10.03 6.69 -0.15
CA VAL A 77 -10.11 7.86 -1.01
C VAL A 77 -9.31 7.60 -2.29
N SER A 78 -9.88 7.97 -3.44
CA SER A 78 -9.22 7.74 -4.73
C SER A 78 -7.94 8.58 -4.91
N GLU A 79 -7.87 9.74 -4.26
CA GLU A 79 -6.72 10.63 -4.32
C GLU A 79 -5.45 9.99 -3.73
N ALA A 80 -5.58 8.98 -2.87
CA ALA A 80 -4.45 8.27 -2.28
C ALA A 80 -3.95 7.10 -3.13
N SER A 81 -4.49 6.88 -4.32
CA SER A 81 -4.16 5.71 -5.15
C SER A 81 -2.66 5.58 -5.41
N LYS A 82 -2.02 6.63 -5.89
CA LYS A 82 -0.59 6.60 -6.19
C LYS A 82 0.26 6.37 -4.93
N PHE A 83 -0.16 6.94 -3.80
CA PHE A 83 0.53 6.73 -2.53
C PHE A 83 0.49 5.26 -2.11
N VAL A 84 -0.70 4.66 -2.10
CA VAL A 84 -0.86 3.27 -1.66
C VAL A 84 -0.15 2.32 -2.63
N SER A 85 -0.28 2.54 -3.94
CA SER A 85 0.38 1.67 -4.91
C SER A 85 1.90 1.78 -4.84
N THR A 86 2.44 2.99 -4.69
CA THR A 86 3.89 3.22 -4.59
C THR A 86 4.44 2.59 -3.32
N PHE A 87 3.74 2.73 -2.21
CA PHE A 87 4.11 2.08 -0.95
C PHE A 87 4.23 0.57 -1.14
N PHE A 88 3.22 -0.07 -1.72
CA PHE A 88 3.24 -1.53 -1.90
C PHE A 88 4.24 -1.98 -2.97
N LYS A 89 4.50 -1.18 -3.99
CA LYS A 89 5.58 -1.48 -4.95
C LYS A 89 6.93 -1.56 -4.24
N GLY A 90 7.19 -0.61 -3.33
CA GLY A 90 8.38 -0.64 -2.50
C GLY A 90 8.36 -1.82 -1.52
N PHE A 91 7.23 -1.99 -0.84
CA PHE A 91 7.05 -3.04 0.16
C PHE A 91 7.32 -4.43 -0.42
N PHE A 92 6.75 -4.73 -1.59
CA PHE A 92 6.89 -6.05 -2.21
C PHE A 92 8.09 -6.17 -3.15
N SER A 93 8.93 -5.14 -3.27
CA SER A 93 10.08 -5.17 -4.18
C SER A 93 11.12 -6.23 -3.81
N ARG A 94 11.18 -6.64 -2.55
CA ARG A 94 12.14 -7.61 -2.04
C ARG A 94 11.55 -9.02 -1.88
N GLN A 95 10.32 -9.23 -2.32
CA GLN A 95 9.68 -10.55 -2.28
C GLN A 95 10.37 -11.51 -3.25
N SER A 96 10.48 -12.79 -2.83
CA SER A 96 11.01 -13.85 -3.70
C SER A 96 10.07 -14.17 -4.85
N ARG A 97 8.76 -14.00 -4.66
CA ARG A 97 7.75 -14.20 -5.70
C ARG A 97 7.49 -12.87 -6.41
N LYS A 98 7.20 -12.95 -7.71
CA LYS A 98 6.83 -11.76 -8.47
C LYS A 98 5.43 -11.29 -8.05
N ILE A 99 5.31 -10.01 -7.76
CA ILE A 99 4.05 -9.36 -7.38
C ILE A 99 3.73 -8.32 -8.45
N GLU A 100 2.54 -8.42 -9.03
CA GLU A 100 2.03 -7.42 -9.97
C GLU A 100 1.05 -6.51 -9.24
N ILE A 101 1.23 -5.19 -9.39
CA ILE A 101 0.39 -4.18 -8.76
C ILE A 101 -0.17 -3.30 -9.85
N THR A 102 -1.50 -3.23 -9.96
CA THR A 102 -2.19 -2.46 -10.99
C THR A 102 -3.12 -1.46 -10.34
N GLU A 103 -3.01 -0.19 -10.73
CA GLU A 103 -3.93 0.86 -10.28
C GLU A 103 -5.14 0.91 -11.20
N GLU A 104 -6.32 0.91 -10.59
CA GLU A 104 -7.59 1.16 -11.28
C GLU A 104 -8.30 2.29 -10.53
N PHE A 105 -9.39 2.83 -11.08
CA PHE A 105 -10.12 3.88 -10.40
C PHE A 105 -10.61 3.39 -9.04
N LYS A 106 -10.13 4.03 -7.97
CA LYS A 106 -10.50 3.75 -6.58
C LYS A 106 -10.15 2.33 -6.10
N LYS A 107 -9.33 1.60 -6.87
CA LYS A 107 -8.93 0.23 -6.54
C LYS A 107 -7.47 0.01 -6.88
N ILE A 108 -6.84 -0.89 -6.15
CA ILE A 108 -5.50 -1.41 -6.48
C ILE A 108 -5.61 -2.92 -6.47
N ARG A 109 -5.16 -3.55 -7.56
CA ARG A 109 -5.09 -5.01 -7.63
C ARG A 109 -3.68 -5.48 -7.38
N ILE A 110 -3.56 -6.51 -6.55
CA ILE A 110 -2.29 -7.15 -6.25
C ILE A 110 -2.42 -8.62 -6.65
N ARG A 111 -1.53 -9.07 -7.53
CA ARG A 111 -1.52 -10.45 -7.98
C ARG A 111 -0.15 -11.06 -7.73
N VAL A 112 -0.13 -12.22 -7.07
CA VAL A 112 1.07 -13.01 -6.84
C VAL A 112 1.23 -13.96 -8.03
N VAL A 113 2.29 -13.80 -8.78
CA VAL A 113 2.54 -14.58 -10.01
C VAL A 113 3.34 -15.84 -9.71
#